data_108df490cd768cddfeefab1436236634
#
_entry.id   108df490cd768cddfeefab1436236634
#
_cell.length_a   1.000
_cell.length_b   1.000
_cell.length_c   1.000
_cell.angle_alpha   90.00
_cell.angle_beta   90.00
_cell.angle_gamma   90.00
#
_symmetry.space_group_name_H-M   'P 1'
#
loop_
_entity.id
_entity.type
_entity.pdbx_description
1 polymer ?
#
loop_
_entity_poly.entity_id
_entity_poly.type
_entity_poly.pdbx_seq_one_letter_code
_entity_poly.pdbx_strand_id
1 'polypeptide(L)' 'MEVIKLKDEFIKLGQALKAAGCVNSGLEAKIVIKEGQVCVNGEVEYQRGKKLHEGDTVTFDGETIKIEK' A
#
# COMPACT_ATOMS: atom_id res chain seq x y z
N MET A 1 10.45 6.23 -6.22
CA MET A 1 9.01 5.93 -6.25
C MET A 1 8.78 4.59 -6.91
N GLU A 2 8.01 3.75 -6.27
CA GLU A 2 7.64 2.45 -6.82
C GLU A 2 6.33 2.56 -7.58
N VAL A 3 6.18 1.75 -8.62
CA VAL A 3 4.93 1.68 -9.38
C VAL A 3 4.46 0.24 -9.36
N ILE A 4 3.18 0.05 -9.03
CA ILE A 4 2.56 -1.27 -9.08
C ILE A 4 1.54 -1.26 -10.21
N LYS A 5 1.71 -2.18 -11.14
CA LYS A 5 0.76 -2.38 -12.24
C LYS A 5 -0.31 -3.37 -11.81
N LEU A 6 -1.55 -2.94 -11.88
CA LEU A 6 -2.68 -3.79 -11.51
C LEU A 6 -2.89 -4.88 -12.56
N LYS A 7 -3.13 -6.10 -12.07
CA LYS A 7 -3.58 -7.22 -12.91
C LYS A 7 -5.10 -7.30 -12.91
N ASP A 8 -5.70 -6.82 -11.83
CA ASP A 8 -7.14 -6.81 -11.63
C ASP A 8 -7.59 -5.37 -11.45
N GLU A 9 -8.82 -5.16 -11.01
CA GLU A 9 -9.35 -3.82 -10.84
C GLU A 9 -8.79 -3.11 -9.62
N PHE A 10 -8.26 -3.85 -8.65
CA PHE A 10 -7.71 -3.28 -7.43
C PHE A 10 -6.65 -4.21 -6.85
N ILE A 11 -5.89 -3.67 -5.90
CA ILE A 11 -4.99 -4.44 -5.05
C ILE A 11 -5.23 -3.98 -3.62
N LYS A 12 -5.16 -4.90 -2.66
CA LYS A 12 -5.33 -4.53 -1.26
C LYS A 12 -4.06 -3.88 -0.73
N LEU A 13 -4.23 -2.95 0.22
CA LEU A 13 -3.12 -2.16 0.77
C LEU A 13 -1.97 -3.05 1.28
N GLY A 14 -2.29 -4.08 2.05
CA GLY A 14 -1.27 -4.98 2.57
C GLY A 14 -0.50 -5.69 1.46
N GLN A 15 -1.20 -6.06 0.39
CA GLN A 15 -0.58 -6.70 -0.77
C GLN A 15 0.33 -5.72 -1.52
N ALA A 16 -0.10 -4.46 -1.62
CA ALA A 16 0.69 -3.43 -2.31
C ALA A 16 2.01 -3.18 -1.58
N LEU A 17 1.97 -3.08 -0.26
CA LEU A 17 3.20 -2.89 0.52
C LEU A 17 4.16 -4.05 0.34
N LYS A 18 3.65 -5.26 0.30
CA LYS A 18 4.46 -6.45 0.11
C LYS A 18 5.02 -6.52 -1.31
N ALA A 19 4.18 -6.23 -2.31
CA ALA A 19 4.60 -6.26 -3.71
C ALA A 19 5.67 -5.22 -4.00
N ALA A 20 5.63 -4.07 -3.34
CA ALA A 20 6.62 -3.01 -3.51
C ALA A 20 7.90 -3.26 -2.70
N GLY A 21 7.95 -4.33 -1.91
CA GLY A 21 9.11 -4.62 -1.09
C GLY A 21 9.25 -3.78 0.16
N CYS A 22 8.20 -3.02 0.52
CA CYS A 22 8.23 -2.20 1.73
C CYS A 22 8.17 -3.03 2.99
N VAL A 23 7.52 -4.19 2.91
CA VAL A 23 7.44 -5.15 4.01
C VAL A 23 7.71 -6.54 3.46
N ASN A 24 8.09 -7.47 4.34
CA ASN A 24 8.47 -8.82 3.95
C ASN A 24 7.34 -9.85 4.06
N SER A 25 6.28 -9.51 4.78
CA SER A 25 5.20 -10.45 5.02
C SER A 25 3.88 -9.71 5.26
N GLY A 26 2.78 -10.47 5.18
CA GLY A 26 1.46 -9.93 5.50
C GLY A 26 1.35 -9.51 6.96
N LEU A 27 2.04 -10.21 7.86
CA LEU A 27 2.04 -9.84 9.28
C LEU A 27 2.71 -8.49 9.50
N GLU A 28 3.85 -8.27 8.86
CA GLU A 28 4.54 -6.99 8.96
C GLU A 28 3.68 -5.86 8.40
N ALA A 29 3.01 -6.11 7.27
CA ALA A 29 2.09 -5.13 6.69
C ALA A 29 0.98 -4.78 7.69
N LYS A 30 0.41 -5.78 8.34
CA LYS A 30 -0.65 -5.57 9.33
C LYS A 30 -0.16 -4.68 10.47
N ILE A 31 1.06 -4.93 10.96
CA ILE A 31 1.62 -4.18 12.07
C ILE A 31 1.83 -2.71 11.70
N VAL A 32 2.48 -2.43 10.59
CA VAL A 32 2.78 -1.03 10.21
C VAL A 32 1.52 -0.26 9.87
N ILE A 33 0.52 -0.91 9.28
CA ILE A 33 -0.76 -0.26 8.98
C ILE A 33 -1.49 0.09 10.27
N LYS A 34 -1.55 -0.83 11.23
CA LYS A 34 -2.22 -0.58 12.50
C LYS A 34 -1.54 0.51 13.31
N GLU A 35 -0.23 0.65 13.17
CA GLU A 35 0.52 1.67 13.89
C GLU A 35 0.40 3.06 13.26
N GLY A 36 -0.35 3.19 12.18
CA GLY A 36 -0.56 4.48 11.55
C GLY A 36 0.62 4.96 10.73
N GLN A 37 1.49 4.05 10.30
CA GLN A 37 2.69 4.41 9.55
C GLN A 37 2.46 4.49 8.04
N VAL A 38 1.26 4.14 7.58
CA VAL A 38 0.95 4.04 6.16
C VAL A 38 -0.14 5.05 5.79
N CYS A 39 0.11 5.82 4.74
CA CYS A 39 -0.87 6.77 4.22
C CYS A 39 -1.33 6.35 2.84
N VAL A 40 -2.59 6.59 2.54
CA VAL A 40 -3.16 6.41 1.20
C VAL A 40 -3.70 7.76 0.76
N ASN A 41 -3.20 8.24 -0.38
CA ASN A 41 -3.58 9.56 -0.91
C ASN A 41 -3.43 10.67 0.14
N GLY A 42 -2.36 10.59 0.94
CA GLY A 42 -2.02 11.60 1.93
C GLY A 42 -2.71 11.47 3.27
N GLU A 43 -3.56 10.46 3.46
CA GLU A 43 -4.25 10.25 4.73
C GLU A 43 -3.88 8.90 5.33
N VAL A 44 -3.72 8.86 6.65
CA VAL A 44 -3.38 7.62 7.34
C VAL A 44 -4.49 6.60 7.13
N GLU A 45 -4.11 5.39 6.73
CA GLU A 45 -5.04 4.31 6.53
C GLU A 45 -4.75 3.18 7.51
N TYR A 46 -5.77 2.71 8.22
CA TYR A 46 -5.62 1.68 9.25
C TYR A 46 -6.12 0.32 8.79
N GLN A 47 -6.71 0.21 7.61
CA GLN A 47 -7.29 -1.03 7.12
C GLN A 47 -6.37 -1.71 6.12
N ARG A 48 -5.86 -2.88 6.49
CA ARG A 48 -5.00 -3.66 5.61
C ARG A 48 -5.71 -4.08 4.34
N GLY A 49 -7.03 -4.28 4.44
CA GLY A 49 -7.85 -4.68 3.30
C GLY A 49 -8.36 -3.55 2.44
N LYS A 50 -7.87 -2.33 2.64
CA LYS A 50 -8.27 -1.18 1.82
C LYS A 50 -7.96 -1.48 0.35
N LYS A 51 -8.96 -1.38 -0.50
CA LYS A 51 -8.80 -1.59 -1.95
C LYS A 51 -8.19 -0.37 -2.58
N LEU A 52 -7.11 -0.56 -3.31
CA LEU A 52 -6.42 0.50 -4.04
C LEU A 52 -6.68 0.32 -5.51
N HIS A 53 -6.99 1.43 -6.18
CA HIS A 53 -7.33 1.45 -7.60
C HIS A 53 -6.32 2.29 -8.36
N GLU A 54 -6.42 2.29 -9.67
CA GLU A 54 -5.60 3.12 -10.52
C GLU A 54 -5.66 4.58 -10.06
N GLY A 55 -4.50 5.20 -9.93
CA GLY A 55 -4.40 6.59 -9.49
C GLY A 55 -4.17 6.77 -8.00
N ASP A 56 -4.39 5.72 -7.20
CA ASP A 56 -4.12 5.80 -5.78
C ASP A 56 -2.63 5.80 -5.50
N THR A 57 -2.23 6.47 -4.42
CA THR A 57 -0.83 6.48 -3.97
C THR A 57 -0.75 6.02 -2.53
N VAL A 58 0.33 5.34 -2.20
CA VAL A 58 0.61 4.87 -0.85
C VAL A 58 1.96 5.41 -0.43
N THR A 59 2.05 5.92 0.79
CA THR A 59 3.30 6.42 1.35
C THR A 59 3.61 5.66 2.62
N PHE A 60 4.83 5.16 2.72
CA PHE A 60 5.31 4.43 3.88
C PHE A 60 6.82 4.61 3.99
N ASP A 61 7.28 5.03 5.17
CA ASP A 61 8.71 5.16 5.48
C ASP A 61 9.48 5.97 4.43
N GLY A 62 8.89 7.08 3.98
CA GLY A 62 9.51 7.95 2.98
C GLY A 62 9.40 7.46 1.54
N GLU A 63 8.86 6.27 1.33
CA GLU A 63 8.65 5.72 0.00
C GLU A 63 7.23 6.00 -0.48
N THR A 64 7.10 6.28 -1.77
CA THR A 64 5.80 6.47 -2.41
C THR A 64 5.58 5.36 -3.42
N ILE A 65 4.41 4.74 -3.36
CA ILE A 65 3.99 3.69 -4.29
C ILE A 65 2.83 4.25 -5.09
N LYS A 66 2.92 4.19 -6.40
CA LYS A 66 1.83 4.62 -7.28
C LYS A 66 1.16 3.40 -7.89
N ILE A 67 -0.18 3.39 -7.86
CA ILE A 67 -0.96 2.29 -8.43
C ILE A 67 -1.37 2.68 -9.84
N GLU A 68 -0.99 1.86 -10.81
CA GLU A 68 -1.30 2.06 -12.22
C GLU A 68 -1.95 0.82 -12.81
N LYS A 69 -2.66 0.99 -13.88
CA LYS A 69 -3.27 -0.14 -14.57
C LYS A 69 -2.54 -0.54 -15.84
#